data_58f55de0ea9e16ec2153780a4bf5a36f
#
_entry.id   58f55de0ea9e16ec2153780a4bf5a36f
#
_cell.length_a   1.000
_cell.length_b   1.000
_cell.length_c   1.000
_cell.angle_alpha   90.00
_cell.angle_beta   90.00
_cell.angle_gamma   90.00
#
_symmetry.space_group_name_H-M   'P 1'
#
loop_
_entity.id
_entity.type
_entity.pdbx_description
1 polymer ?
#
loop_
_entity_poly.entity_id
_entity_poly.type
_entity_poly.pdbx_seq_one_letter_code
_entity_poly.pdbx_strand_id
1 'polypeptide(L)'
;MEFDLISLLWGLPAAFALGWLASRFDLRQMRLENRRAPKAYFRGLNHLLNEQHDQAIDAFIEAVQNDPDTSELHFALGNLFRRRGDYDRAVRVHEHLLARADLSAHESARARHALAQDFLKAGLLDRAEAALLRLEGTPLQTDARLARLAIYERTRDWEQAAAMAELLEDAGRGSFQLRLAHYRCEQAATLRQQQHTTEALVLLEQLVQRIPESARAWVQLADLRHSLQQTEGAWAALQGMVQHVPGHLPLVAHNLALWGKRLGRTQAVRALLQQWSEQHAASLDVTQALVSLEDDAQAARALYLEHLRREPSLVAASLWLGGAHWGSPAEQKLVKPALERACEPLKRYRCAGCGFEARQYFWHCPGCQSWDSYPPLRIEEI
;
A
#
# COMPACT_ATOMS: atom_id res chain seq x y z
N MET A 1 5.31 62.59 66.60
CA MET A 1 5.73 62.51 65.21
C MET A 1 4.46 62.88 64.39
N GLU A 2 4.34 64.18 64.11
CA GLU A 2 3.25 64.64 63.24
C GLU A 2 3.59 64.26 61.78
N PHE A 3 2.86 63.37 61.21
CA PHE A 3 2.97 63.07 59.79
C PHE A 3 2.40 64.24 59.05
N ASP A 4 3.28 65.04 58.39
CA ASP A 4 2.92 66.20 57.61
C ASP A 4 2.00 65.76 56.40
N LEU A 5 0.74 66.08 56.48
CA LEU A 5 -0.27 65.79 55.50
C LEU A 5 0.13 66.31 54.08
N ILE A 6 0.98 67.32 54.04
CA ILE A 6 1.50 67.95 52.80
C ILE A 6 2.51 67.02 52.12
N SER A 7 3.34 66.24 52.84
CA SER A 7 4.30 65.34 52.27
C SER A 7 3.57 64.09 51.63
N LEU A 8 2.45 63.65 52.22
CA LEU A 8 1.61 62.60 51.68
C LEU A 8 0.92 63.03 50.36
N LEU A 9 0.52 64.32 50.30
CA LEU A 9 -0.15 64.90 49.10
C LEU A 9 0.78 64.97 47.87
N TRP A 10 2.09 65.16 48.08
CA TRP A 10 3.10 65.12 47.00
C TRP A 10 3.62 63.72 46.69
N GLY A 11 3.57 62.83 47.65
CA GLY A 11 3.97 61.42 47.46
C GLY A 11 3.06 60.64 46.52
N LEU A 12 1.72 60.92 46.55
CA LEU A 12 0.74 60.24 45.68
C LEU A 12 0.93 60.50 44.19
N PRO A 13 1.10 61.75 43.71
CA PRO A 13 1.38 62.04 42.31
C PRO A 13 2.72 61.46 41.83
N ALA A 14 3.75 61.48 42.69
CA ALA A 14 5.05 60.91 42.38
C ALA A 14 5.00 59.38 42.25
N ALA A 15 4.31 58.67 43.15
CA ALA A 15 4.08 57.25 43.07
C ALA A 15 3.25 56.83 41.85
N PHE A 16 2.22 57.65 41.51
CA PHE A 16 1.42 57.45 40.33
C PHE A 16 2.23 57.63 39.03
N ALA A 17 3.07 58.71 38.98
CA ALA A 17 3.96 58.99 37.83
C ALA A 17 5.00 57.85 37.64
N LEU A 18 5.58 57.34 38.69
CA LEU A 18 6.53 56.24 38.66
C LEU A 18 5.84 54.92 38.22
N GLY A 19 4.69 54.63 38.78
CA GLY A 19 3.91 53.44 38.40
C GLY A 19 3.42 53.51 36.93
N TRP A 20 3.01 54.72 36.47
CA TRP A 20 2.63 54.93 35.07
C TRP A 20 3.83 54.82 34.11
N LEU A 21 5.01 55.33 34.49
CA LEU A 21 6.24 55.18 33.73
C LEU A 21 6.69 53.71 33.69
N ALA A 22 6.68 53.00 34.81
CA ALA A 22 7.00 51.55 34.84
C ALA A 22 6.08 50.72 33.98
N SER A 23 4.76 50.95 34.09
CA SER A 23 3.75 50.30 33.23
C SER A 23 3.95 50.58 31.76
N ARG A 24 4.35 51.81 31.39
CA ARG A 24 4.58 52.19 30.00
C ARG A 24 5.88 51.64 29.42
N PHE A 25 6.89 51.41 30.25
CA PHE A 25 8.12 50.70 29.86
C PHE A 25 7.86 49.20 29.69
N ASP A 26 7.12 48.58 30.57
CA ASP A 26 6.76 47.17 30.53
C ASP A 26 5.87 46.84 29.30
N LEU A 27 4.86 47.67 29.03
CA LEU A 27 4.03 47.58 27.85
C LEU A 27 4.78 47.84 26.53
N ARG A 28 5.84 48.65 26.53
CA ARG A 28 6.68 48.84 25.34
C ARG A 28 7.59 47.65 25.08
N GLN A 29 8.14 47.07 26.16
CA GLN A 29 9.00 45.88 26.05
C GLN A 29 8.20 44.67 25.56
N MET A 30 7.03 44.39 26.14
CA MET A 30 6.10 43.37 25.68
C MET A 30 5.64 43.56 24.22
N ARG A 31 5.42 44.80 23.79
CA ARG A 31 5.05 45.11 22.38
C ARG A 31 6.22 44.95 21.41
N LEU A 32 7.45 45.12 21.84
CA LEU A 32 8.66 44.92 21.03
C LEU A 32 8.99 43.43 20.88
N GLU A 33 8.85 42.66 21.95
CA GLU A 33 9.04 41.21 21.95
C GLU A 33 7.98 40.52 21.10
N ASN A 34 6.69 40.86 21.26
CA ASN A 34 5.59 40.31 20.46
C ASN A 34 5.64 40.69 18.96
N ARG A 35 6.48 41.61 18.53
CA ARG A 35 6.60 42.01 17.11
C ARG A 35 7.74 41.30 16.37
N ARG A 36 8.68 40.66 17.07
CA ARG A 36 9.85 40.02 16.42
C ARG A 36 9.58 38.57 16.01
N ALA A 37 8.97 37.78 16.86
CA ALA A 37 8.62 36.40 16.57
C ALA A 37 7.69 36.24 15.34
N PRO A 38 6.60 37.05 15.17
CA PRO A 38 5.75 36.94 13.99
C PRO A 38 6.47 37.19 12.67
N LYS A 39 7.45 38.11 12.63
CA LYS A 39 8.14 38.47 11.39
C LYS A 39 9.03 37.38 10.84
N ALA A 40 9.80 36.70 11.69
CA ALA A 40 10.65 35.57 11.30
C ALA A 40 9.79 34.39 10.83
N TYR A 41 8.68 34.14 11.52
CA TYR A 41 7.72 33.11 11.15
C TYR A 41 7.11 33.37 9.76
N PHE A 42 6.58 34.56 9.51
CA PHE A 42 6.01 34.92 8.20
C PHE A 42 7.05 34.93 7.09
N ARG A 43 8.31 35.28 7.39
CA ARG A 43 9.42 35.17 6.44
C ARG A 43 9.68 33.71 6.10
N GLY A 44 9.71 32.83 7.08
CA GLY A 44 9.85 31.39 6.87
C GLY A 44 8.73 30.80 6.02
N LEU A 45 7.47 31.18 6.28
CA LEU A 45 6.33 30.77 5.46
C LEU A 45 6.45 31.28 4.02
N ASN A 46 6.87 32.53 3.81
CA ASN A 46 7.04 33.07 2.48
C ASN A 46 8.13 32.34 1.69
N HIS A 47 9.25 32.02 2.32
CA HIS A 47 10.29 31.20 1.70
C HIS A 47 9.80 29.79 1.38
N LEU A 48 8.98 29.20 2.26
CA LEU A 48 8.38 27.89 2.01
C LEU A 48 7.43 27.87 0.80
N LEU A 49 6.59 28.91 0.67
CA LEU A 49 5.68 29.07 -0.48
C LEU A 49 6.44 29.27 -1.80
N ASN A 50 7.65 29.85 -1.74
CA ASN A 50 8.53 30.03 -2.89
C ASN A 50 9.50 28.85 -3.10
N GLU A 51 9.27 27.69 -2.46
CA GLU A 51 10.10 26.48 -2.54
C GLU A 51 11.57 26.68 -2.12
N GLN A 52 11.86 27.76 -1.38
CA GLN A 52 13.18 28.13 -0.88
C GLN A 52 13.44 27.49 0.48
N HIS A 53 13.65 26.15 0.50
CA HIS A 53 13.70 25.37 1.74
C HIS A 53 14.82 25.79 2.70
N ASP A 54 16.01 26.13 2.19
CA ASP A 54 17.15 26.53 3.04
C ASP A 54 16.89 27.84 3.76
N GLN A 55 16.41 28.86 3.03
CA GLN A 55 16.06 30.16 3.63
C GLN A 55 14.85 30.04 4.60
N ALA A 56 13.91 29.13 4.31
CA ALA A 56 12.83 28.83 5.22
C ALA A 56 13.36 28.23 6.55
N ILE A 57 14.30 27.29 6.49
CA ILE A 57 14.92 26.70 7.67
C ILE A 57 15.64 27.77 8.49
N ASP A 58 16.46 28.62 7.90
CA ASP A 58 17.18 29.69 8.59
C ASP A 58 16.20 30.66 9.29
N ALA A 59 15.13 31.05 8.60
CA ALA A 59 14.10 31.91 9.16
C ALA A 59 13.32 31.24 10.32
N PHE A 60 13.04 29.94 10.24
CA PHE A 60 12.39 29.23 11.34
C PHE A 60 13.33 28.96 12.51
N ILE A 61 14.63 28.75 12.29
CA ILE A 61 15.63 28.68 13.38
C ILE A 61 15.64 30.01 14.14
N GLU A 62 15.70 31.15 13.42
CA GLU A 62 15.63 32.49 14.02
C GLU A 62 14.32 32.66 14.80
N ALA A 63 13.19 32.20 14.26
CA ALA A 63 11.89 32.28 14.93
C ALA A 63 11.88 31.46 16.24
N VAL A 64 12.38 30.23 16.24
CA VAL A 64 12.47 29.37 17.44
C VAL A 64 13.41 29.96 18.50
N GLN A 65 14.52 30.60 18.10
CA GLN A 65 15.42 31.28 19.02
C GLN A 65 14.79 32.50 19.72
N ASN A 66 13.90 33.19 19.00
CA ASN A 66 13.19 34.37 19.53
C ASN A 66 11.93 34.00 20.32
N ASP A 67 11.35 32.86 20.09
CA ASP A 67 10.14 32.35 20.76
C ASP A 67 10.23 30.83 20.89
N PRO A 68 11.02 30.34 21.89
CA PRO A 68 11.21 28.90 22.07
C PRO A 68 9.97 28.20 22.64
N ASP A 69 8.98 28.96 23.14
CA ASP A 69 7.80 28.40 23.80
C ASP A 69 6.70 28.02 22.78
N THR A 70 6.76 28.54 21.56
CA THR A 70 5.76 28.23 20.53
C THR A 70 5.99 26.85 19.91
N SER A 71 5.15 25.87 20.27
CA SER A 71 5.21 24.49 19.74
C SER A 71 5.09 24.42 18.21
N GLU A 72 4.29 25.29 17.59
CA GLU A 72 4.09 25.35 16.12
C GLU A 72 5.38 25.62 15.34
N LEU A 73 6.27 26.44 15.89
CA LEU A 73 7.58 26.72 15.28
C LEU A 73 8.46 25.46 15.21
N HIS A 74 8.45 24.66 16.28
CA HIS A 74 9.17 23.40 16.34
C HIS A 74 8.58 22.39 15.32
N PHE A 75 7.25 22.30 15.22
CA PHE A 75 6.62 21.45 14.21
C PHE A 75 6.98 21.88 12.78
N ALA A 76 6.94 23.18 12.51
CA ALA A 76 7.30 23.70 11.19
C ALA A 76 8.76 23.37 10.83
N LEU A 77 9.67 23.62 11.75
CA LEU A 77 11.11 23.38 11.57
C LEU A 77 11.42 21.87 11.42
N GLY A 78 10.87 21.03 12.29
CA GLY A 78 11.07 19.58 12.21
C GLY A 78 10.51 19.00 10.89
N ASN A 79 9.33 19.44 10.47
CA ASN A 79 8.75 19.04 9.19
C ASN A 79 9.60 19.47 7.99
N LEU A 80 10.23 20.66 8.03
CA LEU A 80 11.14 21.11 6.98
C LEU A 80 12.39 20.26 6.89
N PHE A 81 13.03 19.95 8.04
CA PHE A 81 14.17 19.06 8.09
C PHE A 81 13.82 17.69 7.49
N ARG A 82 12.63 17.14 7.84
CA ARG A 82 12.17 15.86 7.28
C ARG A 82 11.97 15.93 5.75
N ARG A 83 11.38 17.01 5.22
CA ARG A 83 11.22 17.21 3.77
C ARG A 83 12.53 17.32 3.03
N ARG A 84 13.52 17.94 3.65
CA ARG A 84 14.89 18.05 3.12
C ARG A 84 15.67 16.73 3.18
N GLY A 85 15.20 15.74 3.94
CA GLY A 85 15.90 14.48 4.19
C GLY A 85 16.90 14.54 5.36
N ASP A 86 16.91 15.64 6.11
CA ASP A 86 17.75 15.82 7.29
C ASP A 86 17.04 15.24 8.54
N TYR A 87 16.92 13.92 8.55
CA TYR A 87 16.12 13.21 9.54
C TYR A 87 16.67 13.33 10.96
N ASP A 88 17.99 13.36 11.12
CA ASP A 88 18.63 13.50 12.44
C ASP A 88 18.25 14.82 13.11
N ARG A 89 18.19 15.91 12.35
CA ARG A 89 17.74 17.20 12.88
C ARG A 89 16.26 17.22 13.14
N ALA A 90 15.44 16.63 12.26
CA ALA A 90 14.01 16.51 12.48
C ALA A 90 13.70 15.77 13.79
N VAL A 91 14.33 14.61 14.01
CA VAL A 91 14.22 13.83 15.25
C VAL A 91 14.57 14.67 16.47
N ARG A 92 15.73 15.37 16.47
CA ARG A 92 16.16 16.20 17.62
C ARG A 92 15.14 17.29 17.94
N VAL A 93 14.58 17.95 16.92
CA VAL A 93 13.57 19.00 17.12
C VAL A 93 12.31 18.44 17.77
N HIS A 94 11.80 17.31 17.29
CA HIS A 94 10.58 16.71 17.84
C HIS A 94 10.83 16.03 19.19
N GLU A 95 12.02 15.46 19.46
CA GLU A 95 12.40 14.95 20.77
C GLU A 95 12.53 16.09 21.81
N HIS A 96 13.15 17.22 21.41
CA HIS A 96 13.22 18.41 22.25
C HIS A 96 11.82 18.93 22.60
N LEU A 97 10.93 18.99 21.60
CA LEU A 97 9.54 19.37 21.84
C LEU A 97 8.86 18.44 22.85
N LEU A 98 9.02 17.11 22.70
CA LEU A 98 8.44 16.11 23.60
C LEU A 98 9.01 16.13 25.03
N ALA A 99 10.23 16.66 25.22
CA ALA A 99 10.86 16.80 26.54
C ALA A 99 10.25 17.95 27.34
N ARG A 100 9.48 18.85 26.76
CA ARG A 100 8.83 19.98 27.45
C ARG A 100 7.70 19.48 28.34
N ALA A 101 7.65 20.04 29.56
CA ALA A 101 6.64 19.70 30.58
C ALA A 101 5.28 20.41 30.38
N ASP A 102 5.26 21.48 29.59
CA ASP A 102 4.09 22.36 29.39
C ASP A 102 3.20 21.97 28.21
N LEU A 103 3.55 20.89 27.46
CA LEU A 103 2.76 20.43 26.33
C LEU A 103 1.40 19.88 26.77
N SER A 104 0.36 20.33 26.08
CA SER A 104 -0.94 19.70 26.18
C SER A 104 -0.91 18.23 25.70
N ALA A 105 -1.86 17.42 26.16
CA ALA A 105 -2.00 16.03 25.70
C ALA A 105 -2.12 15.92 24.17
N HIS A 106 -2.82 16.88 23.54
CA HIS A 106 -2.97 16.96 22.09
C HIS A 106 -1.63 17.25 21.39
N GLU A 107 -0.87 18.24 21.85
CA GLU A 107 0.43 18.59 21.28
C GLU A 107 1.45 17.47 21.48
N SER A 108 1.45 16.82 22.65
CA SER A 108 2.29 15.65 22.92
C SER A 108 1.97 14.49 21.96
N ALA A 109 0.70 14.18 21.71
CA ALA A 109 0.33 13.16 20.72
C ALA A 109 0.78 13.57 19.31
N ARG A 110 0.58 14.83 18.92
CA ARG A 110 1.02 15.37 17.63
C ARG A 110 2.55 15.31 17.46
N ALA A 111 3.30 15.65 18.50
CA ALA A 111 4.76 15.59 18.49
C ALA A 111 5.28 14.15 18.38
N ARG A 112 4.65 13.20 19.09
CA ARG A 112 4.96 11.76 18.94
C ARG A 112 4.69 11.25 17.56
N HIS A 113 3.57 11.65 16.96
CA HIS A 113 3.25 11.28 15.59
C HIS A 113 4.27 11.85 14.60
N ALA A 114 4.66 13.13 14.77
CA ALA A 114 5.68 13.75 13.93
C ALA A 114 7.04 13.04 14.07
N LEU A 115 7.45 12.70 15.29
CA LEU A 115 8.67 11.93 15.57
C LEU A 115 8.62 10.54 14.94
N ALA A 116 7.47 9.85 15.01
CA ALA A 116 7.29 8.56 14.35
C ALA A 116 7.46 8.67 12.83
N GLN A 117 6.94 9.75 12.21
CA GLN A 117 7.13 10.03 10.79
C GLN A 117 8.61 10.29 10.44
N ASP A 118 9.37 10.95 11.31
CA ASP A 118 10.82 11.14 11.13
C ASP A 118 11.54 9.80 11.12
N PHE A 119 11.25 8.92 12.10
CA PHE A 119 11.82 7.58 12.16
C PHE A 119 11.46 6.72 10.94
N LEU A 120 10.20 6.79 10.47
CA LEU A 120 9.78 6.08 9.25
C LEU A 120 10.58 6.52 8.03
N LYS A 121 10.79 7.83 7.87
CA LYS A 121 11.57 8.38 6.76
C LYS A 121 13.06 8.07 6.88
N ALA A 122 13.58 8.01 8.10
CA ALA A 122 14.95 7.57 8.39
C ALA A 122 15.16 6.05 8.25
N GLY A 123 14.09 5.26 8.09
CA GLY A 123 14.16 3.80 8.03
C GLY A 123 14.34 3.12 9.40
N LEU A 124 14.19 3.86 10.50
CA LEU A 124 14.29 3.37 11.87
C LEU A 124 12.96 2.78 12.33
N LEU A 125 12.58 1.63 11.75
CA LEU A 125 11.24 1.07 11.87
C LEU A 125 10.86 0.72 13.30
N ASP A 126 11.77 0.14 14.09
CA ASP A 126 11.52 -0.23 15.49
C ASP A 126 11.23 0.99 16.37
N ARG A 127 11.96 2.09 16.15
CA ARG A 127 11.74 3.35 16.86
C ARG A 127 10.41 4.00 16.44
N ALA A 128 10.10 3.93 15.16
CA ALA A 128 8.82 4.41 14.62
C ALA A 128 7.64 3.66 15.26
N GLU A 129 7.70 2.33 15.29
CA GLU A 129 6.67 1.48 15.90
C GLU A 129 6.49 1.80 17.38
N ALA A 130 7.58 1.90 18.15
CA ALA A 130 7.53 2.25 19.57
C ALA A 130 6.89 3.62 19.83
N ALA A 131 7.13 4.61 18.95
CA ALA A 131 6.51 5.92 19.03
C ALA A 131 5.01 5.88 18.68
N LEU A 132 4.64 5.12 17.63
CA LEU A 132 3.25 4.93 17.17
C LEU A 132 2.41 4.18 18.22
N LEU A 133 2.98 3.19 18.89
CA LEU A 133 2.29 2.42 19.94
C LEU A 133 1.81 3.31 21.09
N ARG A 134 2.55 4.36 21.41
CA ARG A 134 2.17 5.34 22.45
C ARG A 134 1.05 6.29 22.05
N LEU A 135 0.53 6.17 20.82
CA LEU A 135 -0.61 6.95 20.32
C LEU A 135 -1.95 6.20 20.46
N GLU A 136 -1.95 4.95 20.97
CA GLU A 136 -3.20 4.25 21.29
C GLU A 136 -4.01 5.05 22.33
N GLY A 137 -5.32 5.11 22.14
CA GLY A 137 -6.23 5.90 22.99
C GLY A 137 -6.19 7.42 22.72
N THR A 138 -5.42 7.91 21.75
CA THR A 138 -5.41 9.31 21.32
C THR A 138 -6.24 9.52 20.05
N PRO A 139 -6.59 10.77 19.68
CA PRO A 139 -7.25 11.06 18.39
C PRO A 139 -6.44 10.61 17.16
N LEU A 140 -5.12 10.40 17.29
CA LEU A 140 -4.22 9.96 16.23
C LEU A 140 -4.05 8.42 16.16
N GLN A 141 -4.82 7.67 16.96
CA GLN A 141 -4.75 6.20 17.01
C GLN A 141 -4.93 5.55 15.64
N THR A 142 -5.86 6.00 14.83
CA THR A 142 -6.11 5.43 13.50
C THR A 142 -4.93 5.62 12.57
N ASP A 143 -4.37 6.84 12.54
CA ASP A 143 -3.19 7.15 11.71
C ASP A 143 -1.98 6.35 12.17
N ALA A 144 -1.83 6.19 13.50
CA ALA A 144 -0.77 5.37 14.09
C ALA A 144 -0.92 3.89 13.70
N ARG A 145 -2.13 3.33 13.72
CA ARG A 145 -2.41 1.95 13.30
C ARG A 145 -2.14 1.73 11.82
N LEU A 146 -2.53 2.66 10.95
CA LEU A 146 -2.22 2.61 9.51
C LEU A 146 -0.71 2.66 9.26
N ALA A 147 0.01 3.50 9.99
CA ALA A 147 1.47 3.57 9.88
C ALA A 147 2.15 2.28 10.38
N ARG A 148 1.67 1.68 11.48
CA ARG A 148 2.16 0.39 11.97
C ARG A 148 1.87 -0.74 10.99
N LEU A 149 0.67 -0.77 10.39
CA LEU A 149 0.35 -1.72 9.34
C LEU A 149 1.37 -1.64 8.19
N ALA A 150 1.72 -0.43 7.73
CA ALA A 150 2.71 -0.24 6.69
C ALA A 150 4.13 -0.70 7.12
N ILE A 151 4.49 -0.57 8.41
CA ILE A 151 5.73 -1.14 8.95
C ILE A 151 5.71 -2.65 8.83
N TYR A 152 4.66 -3.32 9.31
CA TYR A 152 4.53 -4.78 9.32
C TYR A 152 4.51 -5.37 7.89
N GLU A 153 3.85 -4.70 6.93
CA GLU A 153 3.94 -5.08 5.52
C GLU A 153 5.37 -5.01 4.99
N ARG A 154 6.09 -3.93 5.32
CA ARG A 154 7.49 -3.73 4.88
C ARG A 154 8.45 -4.74 5.51
N THR A 155 8.26 -5.09 6.78
CA THR A 155 9.05 -6.09 7.50
C THR A 155 8.59 -7.52 7.24
N ARG A 156 7.47 -7.70 6.54
CA ARG A 156 6.81 -8.98 6.30
C ARG A 156 6.40 -9.71 7.59
N ASP A 157 6.08 -8.95 8.62
CA ASP A 157 5.47 -9.49 9.83
C ASP A 157 3.96 -9.65 9.61
N TRP A 158 3.60 -10.74 8.95
CA TRP A 158 2.24 -10.99 8.50
C TRP A 158 1.26 -11.27 9.64
N GLU A 159 1.76 -11.69 10.80
CA GLU A 159 0.96 -11.90 11.98
C GLU A 159 0.49 -10.55 12.56
N GLN A 160 1.42 -9.64 12.81
CA GLN A 160 1.10 -8.30 13.28
C GLN A 160 0.33 -7.49 12.24
N ALA A 161 0.62 -7.66 10.94
CA ALA A 161 -0.13 -7.03 9.87
C ALA A 161 -1.60 -7.47 9.87
N ALA A 162 -1.86 -8.77 10.04
CA ALA A 162 -3.22 -9.30 10.12
C ALA A 162 -3.98 -8.78 11.34
N ALA A 163 -3.35 -8.81 12.53
CA ALA A 163 -3.95 -8.27 13.75
C ALA A 163 -4.28 -6.78 13.62
N MET A 164 -3.41 -6.01 13.00
CA MET A 164 -3.63 -4.58 12.77
C MET A 164 -4.74 -4.31 11.75
N ALA A 165 -4.84 -5.12 10.70
CA ALA A 165 -5.92 -5.02 9.72
C ALA A 165 -7.29 -5.33 10.35
N GLU A 166 -7.37 -6.32 11.23
CA GLU A 166 -8.60 -6.64 12.00
C GLU A 166 -9.03 -5.46 12.89
N LEU A 167 -8.09 -4.85 13.63
CA LEU A 167 -8.37 -3.67 14.46
C LEU A 167 -8.84 -2.45 13.65
N LEU A 168 -8.34 -2.27 12.43
CA LEU A 168 -8.76 -1.17 11.54
C LEU A 168 -10.13 -1.44 10.92
N GLU A 169 -10.44 -2.69 10.57
CA GLU A 169 -11.75 -3.12 10.08
C GLU A 169 -12.82 -2.88 11.15
N ASP A 170 -12.60 -3.36 12.39
CA ASP A 170 -13.49 -3.18 13.52
C ASP A 170 -13.74 -1.71 13.86
N ALA A 171 -12.76 -0.85 13.63
CA ALA A 171 -12.90 0.60 13.79
C ALA A 171 -13.68 1.29 12.65
N GLY A 172 -14.15 0.56 11.64
CA GLY A 172 -14.93 1.08 10.53
C GLY A 172 -14.18 2.06 9.62
N ARG A 173 -12.86 1.92 9.50
CA ARG A 173 -11.98 2.84 8.75
C ARG A 173 -11.69 2.40 7.31
N GLY A 174 -12.54 1.59 6.73
CA GLY A 174 -12.43 1.06 5.38
C GLY A 174 -12.50 -0.47 5.40
N SER A 175 -12.49 -1.11 4.23
CA SER A 175 -12.42 -2.56 4.14
C SER A 175 -10.98 -3.03 4.04
N PHE A 176 -10.54 -3.81 5.01
CA PHE A 176 -9.23 -4.44 5.07
C PHE A 176 -9.30 -5.94 4.77
N GLN A 177 -10.47 -6.49 4.47
CA GLN A 177 -10.69 -7.93 4.33
C GLN A 177 -9.81 -8.57 3.26
N LEU A 178 -9.71 -7.98 2.06
CA LEU A 178 -8.83 -8.51 1.01
C LEU A 178 -7.35 -8.43 1.40
N ARG A 179 -6.93 -7.34 2.08
CA ARG A 179 -5.55 -7.23 2.59
C ARG A 179 -5.28 -8.28 3.67
N LEU A 180 -6.23 -8.48 4.59
CA LEU A 180 -6.17 -9.54 5.59
C LEU A 180 -6.04 -10.92 4.94
N ALA A 181 -6.81 -11.18 3.86
CA ALA A 181 -6.69 -12.42 3.11
C ALA A 181 -5.27 -12.62 2.54
N HIS A 182 -4.64 -11.55 2.01
CA HIS A 182 -3.26 -11.63 1.55
C HIS A 182 -2.28 -11.96 2.66
N TYR A 183 -2.40 -11.34 3.85
CA TYR A 183 -1.51 -11.66 4.99
C TYR A 183 -1.67 -13.09 5.45
N ARG A 184 -2.91 -13.60 5.54
CA ARG A 184 -3.19 -15.01 5.86
C ARG A 184 -2.64 -15.95 4.79
N CYS A 185 -2.68 -15.59 3.52
CA CYS A 185 -2.04 -16.32 2.43
C CYS A 185 -0.51 -16.38 2.58
N GLU A 186 0.13 -15.28 3.00
CA GLU A 186 1.58 -15.26 3.29
C GLU A 186 1.93 -16.14 4.49
N GLN A 187 1.11 -16.12 5.55
CA GLN A 187 1.26 -17.00 6.70
C GLN A 187 1.15 -18.49 6.28
N ALA A 188 0.16 -18.82 5.46
CA ALA A 188 0.02 -20.19 4.93
C ALA A 188 1.23 -20.60 4.08
N ALA A 189 1.79 -19.69 3.29
CA ALA A 189 3.00 -19.93 2.52
C ALA A 189 4.21 -20.19 3.44
N THR A 190 4.35 -19.43 4.52
CA THR A 190 5.40 -19.61 5.54
C THR A 190 5.25 -20.96 6.25
N LEU A 191 4.05 -21.34 6.69
CA LEU A 191 3.76 -22.63 7.31
C LEU A 191 4.12 -23.78 6.37
N ARG A 192 3.80 -23.65 5.07
CA ARG A 192 4.16 -24.65 4.07
C ARG A 192 5.68 -24.78 3.90
N GLN A 193 6.43 -23.68 3.92
CA GLN A 193 7.89 -23.71 3.87
C GLN A 193 8.49 -24.39 5.11
N GLN A 194 7.86 -24.24 6.26
CA GLN A 194 8.23 -24.88 7.52
C GLN A 194 7.74 -26.34 7.65
N GLN A 195 7.14 -26.89 6.59
CA GLN A 195 6.55 -28.24 6.56
C GLN A 195 5.32 -28.45 7.46
N HIS A 196 4.71 -27.36 7.96
CA HIS A 196 3.46 -27.36 8.72
C HIS A 196 2.24 -27.36 7.77
N THR A 197 2.22 -28.36 6.90
CA THR A 197 1.26 -28.41 5.77
C THR A 197 -0.19 -28.52 6.23
N THR A 198 -0.45 -29.25 7.32
CA THR A 198 -1.81 -29.40 7.86
C THR A 198 -2.34 -28.07 8.39
N GLU A 199 -1.52 -27.31 9.10
CA GLU A 199 -1.90 -26.00 9.63
C GLU A 199 -2.15 -24.99 8.49
N ALA A 200 -1.31 -25.01 7.45
CA ALA A 200 -1.51 -24.20 6.25
C ALA A 200 -2.82 -24.54 5.54
N LEU A 201 -3.17 -25.83 5.46
CA LEU A 201 -4.43 -26.28 4.86
C LEU A 201 -5.64 -25.76 5.63
N VAL A 202 -5.66 -25.96 6.96
CA VAL A 202 -6.73 -25.49 7.83
C VAL A 202 -6.89 -23.96 7.73
N LEU A 203 -5.78 -23.22 7.73
CA LEU A 203 -5.79 -21.77 7.60
C LEU A 203 -6.43 -21.30 6.28
N LEU A 204 -6.06 -21.93 5.15
CA LEU A 204 -6.62 -21.60 3.84
C LEU A 204 -8.09 -22.00 3.71
N GLU A 205 -8.51 -23.14 4.28
CA GLU A 205 -9.90 -23.58 4.29
C GLU A 205 -10.79 -22.59 5.08
N GLN A 206 -10.35 -22.16 6.24
CA GLN A 206 -11.04 -21.14 7.02
C GLN A 206 -11.08 -19.79 6.29
N LEU A 207 -10.00 -19.44 5.61
CA LEU A 207 -9.88 -18.19 4.90
C LEU A 207 -10.88 -18.08 3.74
N VAL A 208 -11.02 -19.12 2.91
CA VAL A 208 -11.97 -19.12 1.80
C VAL A 208 -13.42 -19.15 2.24
N GLN A 209 -13.71 -19.64 3.45
CA GLN A 209 -15.04 -19.56 4.05
C GLN A 209 -15.36 -18.16 4.58
N ARG A 210 -14.36 -17.49 5.19
CA ARG A 210 -14.52 -16.15 5.78
C ARG A 210 -14.50 -15.05 4.74
N ILE A 211 -13.63 -15.16 3.72
CA ILE A 211 -13.40 -14.15 2.67
C ILE A 211 -13.40 -14.84 1.30
N PRO A 212 -14.58 -15.27 0.82
CA PRO A 212 -14.70 -16.00 -0.44
C PRO A 212 -14.31 -15.17 -1.67
N GLU A 213 -14.24 -13.84 -1.55
CA GLU A 213 -13.81 -12.92 -2.61
C GLU A 213 -12.29 -12.93 -2.84
N SER A 214 -11.51 -13.63 -2.00
CA SER A 214 -10.06 -13.73 -2.19
C SER A 214 -9.69 -14.80 -3.21
N ALA A 215 -9.48 -14.41 -4.46
CA ALA A 215 -9.01 -15.31 -5.52
C ALA A 215 -7.69 -16.01 -5.14
N ARG A 216 -6.76 -15.28 -4.49
CA ARG A 216 -5.49 -15.82 -4.05
C ARG A 216 -5.64 -16.98 -3.06
N ALA A 217 -6.56 -16.85 -2.11
CA ALA A 217 -6.79 -17.89 -1.10
C ALA A 217 -7.25 -19.20 -1.77
N TRP A 218 -8.19 -19.10 -2.72
CA TRP A 218 -8.65 -20.26 -3.49
C TRP A 218 -7.54 -20.91 -4.31
N VAL A 219 -6.73 -20.11 -5.01
CA VAL A 219 -5.60 -20.62 -5.80
C VAL A 219 -4.60 -21.35 -4.90
N GLN A 220 -4.20 -20.74 -3.78
CA GLN A 220 -3.26 -21.37 -2.86
C GLN A 220 -3.83 -22.65 -2.21
N LEU A 221 -5.13 -22.67 -1.89
CA LEU A 221 -5.81 -23.86 -1.39
C LEU A 221 -5.80 -24.98 -2.44
N ALA A 222 -6.10 -24.66 -3.69
CA ALA A 222 -6.08 -25.61 -4.79
C ALA A 222 -4.68 -26.18 -5.03
N ASP A 223 -3.66 -25.33 -5.07
CA ASP A 223 -2.26 -25.74 -5.27
C ASP A 223 -1.76 -26.60 -4.11
N LEU A 224 -2.12 -26.26 -2.86
CA LEU A 224 -1.75 -27.05 -1.69
C LEU A 224 -2.39 -28.43 -1.72
N ARG A 225 -3.70 -28.54 -1.96
CA ARG A 225 -4.42 -29.80 -2.08
C ARG A 225 -3.87 -30.64 -3.24
N HIS A 226 -3.53 -30.02 -4.36
CA HIS A 226 -2.92 -30.72 -5.49
C HIS A 226 -1.54 -31.29 -5.11
N SER A 227 -0.71 -30.54 -4.40
CA SER A 227 0.60 -31.02 -3.93
C SER A 227 0.47 -32.20 -2.96
N LEU A 228 -0.65 -32.31 -2.25
CA LEU A 228 -1.01 -33.41 -1.36
C LEU A 228 -1.71 -34.59 -2.10
N GLN A 229 -1.72 -34.59 -3.42
CA GLN A 229 -2.40 -35.58 -4.26
C GLN A 229 -3.95 -35.61 -4.06
N GLN A 230 -4.53 -34.58 -3.47
CA GLN A 230 -5.97 -34.43 -3.25
C GLN A 230 -6.62 -33.74 -4.47
N THR A 231 -6.58 -34.40 -5.62
CA THR A 231 -7.01 -33.77 -6.90
C THR A 231 -8.48 -33.34 -6.90
N GLU A 232 -9.37 -34.13 -6.28
CA GLU A 232 -10.79 -33.77 -6.10
C GLU A 232 -10.96 -32.48 -5.26
N GLY A 233 -10.23 -32.40 -4.16
CA GLY A 233 -10.24 -31.22 -3.29
C GLY A 233 -9.66 -29.98 -3.98
N ALA A 234 -8.59 -30.15 -4.76
CA ALA A 234 -8.00 -29.09 -5.58
C ALA A 234 -9.00 -28.58 -6.63
N TRP A 235 -9.66 -29.49 -7.32
CA TRP A 235 -10.72 -29.18 -8.27
C TRP A 235 -11.87 -28.38 -7.61
N ALA A 236 -12.37 -28.87 -6.45
CA ALA A 236 -13.45 -28.20 -5.72
C ALA A 236 -13.05 -26.77 -5.31
N ALA A 237 -11.78 -26.53 -4.92
CA ALA A 237 -11.28 -25.21 -4.59
C ALA A 237 -11.31 -24.26 -5.83
N LEU A 238 -10.90 -24.75 -7.00
CA LEU A 238 -10.98 -23.93 -8.24
C LEU A 238 -12.42 -23.64 -8.64
N GLN A 239 -13.34 -24.59 -8.48
CA GLN A 239 -14.76 -24.34 -8.71
C GLN A 239 -15.31 -23.26 -7.77
N GLY A 240 -14.94 -23.32 -6.47
CA GLY A 240 -15.30 -22.29 -5.50
C GLY A 240 -14.77 -20.92 -5.93
N MET A 241 -13.52 -20.83 -6.40
CA MET A 241 -12.97 -19.57 -6.92
C MET A 241 -13.79 -19.02 -8.09
N VAL A 242 -14.09 -19.86 -9.09
CA VAL A 242 -14.86 -19.42 -10.27
C VAL A 242 -16.27 -18.95 -9.89
N GLN A 243 -16.86 -19.58 -8.89
CA GLN A 243 -18.18 -19.21 -8.39
C GLN A 243 -18.19 -17.85 -7.67
N HIS A 244 -17.17 -17.58 -6.85
CA HIS A 244 -17.11 -16.36 -6.02
C HIS A 244 -16.36 -15.21 -6.71
N VAL A 245 -15.35 -15.53 -7.56
CA VAL A 245 -14.49 -14.52 -8.19
C VAL A 245 -14.27 -14.86 -9.67
N PRO A 246 -15.34 -14.88 -10.50
CA PRO A 246 -15.27 -15.33 -11.89
C PRO A 246 -14.28 -14.52 -12.75
N GLY A 247 -14.05 -13.25 -12.45
CA GLY A 247 -13.10 -12.40 -13.16
C GLY A 247 -11.65 -12.91 -13.14
N HIS A 248 -11.29 -13.78 -12.19
CA HIS A 248 -9.94 -14.36 -12.07
C HIS A 248 -9.80 -15.75 -12.71
N LEU A 249 -10.85 -16.26 -13.37
CA LEU A 249 -10.80 -17.57 -14.05
C LEU A 249 -9.61 -17.70 -15.01
N PRO A 250 -9.18 -16.69 -15.78
CA PRO A 250 -8.04 -16.82 -16.68
C PRO A 250 -6.78 -17.35 -15.99
N LEU A 251 -6.52 -16.94 -14.72
CA LEU A 251 -5.34 -17.37 -13.96
C LEU A 251 -5.30 -18.88 -13.67
N VAL A 252 -6.46 -19.54 -13.66
CA VAL A 252 -6.59 -20.96 -13.31
C VAL A 252 -7.16 -21.81 -14.44
N ALA A 253 -7.47 -21.22 -15.58
CA ALA A 253 -8.08 -21.91 -16.72
C ALA A 253 -7.30 -23.16 -17.15
N HIS A 254 -5.96 -23.04 -17.21
CA HIS A 254 -5.08 -24.15 -17.54
C HIS A 254 -5.18 -25.29 -16.50
N ASN A 255 -5.15 -24.98 -15.21
CA ASN A 255 -5.24 -25.98 -14.15
C ASN A 255 -6.62 -26.64 -14.12
N LEU A 256 -7.69 -25.86 -14.37
CA LEU A 256 -9.05 -26.39 -14.53
C LEU A 256 -9.11 -27.42 -15.67
N ALA A 257 -8.55 -27.11 -16.84
CA ALA A 257 -8.50 -28.02 -17.96
C ALA A 257 -7.68 -29.28 -17.65
N LEU A 258 -6.48 -29.12 -17.10
CA LEU A 258 -5.58 -30.22 -16.78
C LEU A 258 -6.18 -31.20 -15.74
N TRP A 259 -6.67 -30.67 -14.63
CA TRP A 259 -7.22 -31.49 -13.54
C TRP A 259 -8.58 -32.06 -13.90
N GLY A 260 -9.41 -31.29 -14.61
CA GLY A 260 -10.67 -31.80 -15.11
C GLY A 260 -10.51 -32.96 -16.10
N LYS A 261 -9.52 -32.91 -16.99
CA LYS A 261 -9.19 -34.02 -17.90
C LYS A 261 -8.74 -35.27 -17.10
N ARG A 262 -7.90 -35.10 -16.05
CA ARG A 262 -7.48 -36.19 -15.17
C ARG A 262 -8.63 -36.85 -14.40
N LEU A 263 -9.63 -36.06 -14.02
CA LEU A 263 -10.81 -36.51 -13.29
C LEU A 263 -11.95 -37.01 -14.21
N GLY A 264 -11.73 -37.06 -15.51
CA GLY A 264 -12.76 -37.44 -16.47
C GLY A 264 -13.90 -36.42 -16.63
N ARG A 265 -13.70 -35.19 -16.21
CA ARG A 265 -14.70 -34.10 -16.21
C ARG A 265 -14.54 -33.13 -17.38
N THR A 266 -13.94 -33.58 -18.49
CA THR A 266 -13.61 -32.74 -19.67
C THR A 266 -14.81 -31.93 -20.17
N GLN A 267 -16.00 -32.56 -20.28
CA GLN A 267 -17.20 -31.86 -20.74
C GLN A 267 -17.69 -30.76 -19.81
N ALA A 268 -17.62 -31.00 -18.48
CA ALA A 268 -18.00 -30.01 -17.48
C ALA A 268 -17.07 -28.79 -17.50
N VAL A 269 -15.75 -29.02 -17.65
CA VAL A 269 -14.77 -27.95 -17.81
C VAL A 269 -15.02 -27.14 -19.08
N ARG A 270 -15.23 -27.84 -20.21
CA ARG A 270 -15.52 -27.19 -21.48
C ARG A 270 -16.74 -26.29 -21.37
N ALA A 271 -17.83 -26.79 -20.82
CA ALA A 271 -19.05 -26.00 -20.63
C ALA A 271 -18.81 -24.77 -19.73
N LEU A 272 -18.07 -24.94 -18.64
CA LEU A 272 -17.69 -23.84 -17.73
C LEU A 272 -16.89 -22.74 -18.45
N LEU A 273 -15.84 -23.13 -19.19
CA LEU A 273 -14.96 -22.18 -19.89
C LEU A 273 -15.71 -21.49 -21.04
N GLN A 274 -16.58 -22.20 -21.76
CA GLN A 274 -17.41 -21.63 -22.81
C GLN A 274 -18.43 -20.62 -22.25
N GLN A 275 -19.16 -21.00 -21.20
CA GLN A 275 -20.09 -20.11 -20.52
C GLN A 275 -19.38 -18.84 -20.01
N TRP A 276 -18.20 -18.98 -19.44
CA TRP A 276 -17.42 -17.82 -19.00
C TRP A 276 -17.04 -16.93 -20.20
N SER A 277 -16.59 -17.53 -21.30
CA SER A 277 -16.22 -16.80 -22.52
C SER A 277 -17.36 -16.02 -23.12
N GLU A 278 -18.62 -16.49 -23.00
CA GLU A 278 -19.80 -15.77 -23.47
C GLU A 278 -20.12 -14.53 -22.63
N GLN A 279 -19.78 -14.54 -21.33
CA GLN A 279 -20.15 -13.51 -20.38
C GLN A 279 -19.06 -12.45 -20.17
N HIS A 280 -17.82 -12.74 -20.59
CA HIS A 280 -16.65 -11.90 -20.33
C HIS A 280 -15.92 -11.53 -21.64
N ALA A 281 -15.00 -10.59 -21.55
CA ALA A 281 -14.09 -10.27 -22.65
C ALA A 281 -13.27 -11.50 -23.06
N ALA A 282 -12.82 -11.55 -24.29
CA ALA A 282 -12.02 -12.66 -24.78
C ALA A 282 -10.72 -12.77 -23.95
N SER A 283 -10.39 -13.98 -23.50
CA SER A 283 -9.12 -14.25 -22.81
C SER A 283 -8.38 -15.37 -23.52
N LEU A 284 -7.12 -15.11 -23.81
CA LEU A 284 -6.24 -16.07 -24.46
C LEU A 284 -5.96 -17.28 -23.57
N ASP A 285 -5.79 -17.07 -22.26
CA ASP A 285 -5.55 -18.14 -21.28
C ASP A 285 -6.75 -19.11 -21.23
N VAL A 286 -7.99 -18.57 -21.33
CA VAL A 286 -9.21 -19.40 -21.43
C VAL A 286 -9.31 -20.11 -22.77
N THR A 287 -8.98 -19.44 -23.87
CA THR A 287 -8.93 -20.06 -25.19
C THR A 287 -7.92 -21.20 -25.25
N GLN A 288 -6.72 -21.00 -24.72
CA GLN A 288 -5.70 -22.06 -24.64
C GLN A 288 -6.13 -23.24 -23.78
N ALA A 289 -6.85 -22.98 -22.69
CA ALA A 289 -7.42 -24.04 -21.86
C ALA A 289 -8.47 -24.85 -22.65
N LEU A 290 -9.35 -24.21 -23.38
CA LEU A 290 -10.32 -24.89 -24.30
C LEU A 290 -9.59 -25.71 -25.35
N VAL A 291 -8.57 -25.15 -25.99
CA VAL A 291 -7.73 -25.84 -26.98
C VAL A 291 -7.09 -27.12 -26.40
N SER A 292 -6.63 -27.05 -25.15
CA SER A 292 -6.02 -28.21 -24.48
C SER A 292 -6.99 -29.36 -24.19
N LEU A 293 -8.29 -29.10 -24.25
CA LEU A 293 -9.36 -30.11 -24.11
C LEU A 293 -9.76 -30.74 -25.43
N GLU A 294 -9.28 -30.19 -26.56
CA GLU A 294 -9.55 -30.73 -27.87
C GLU A 294 -8.51 -31.80 -28.26
N ASP A 295 -8.98 -32.90 -28.81
CA ASP A 295 -8.11 -33.95 -29.38
C ASP A 295 -7.98 -33.76 -30.92
N ASP A 296 -8.90 -33.04 -31.55
CA ASP A 296 -8.87 -32.72 -32.98
C ASP A 296 -8.15 -31.39 -33.24
N ALA A 297 -7.10 -31.43 -34.06
CA ALA A 297 -6.31 -30.25 -34.42
C ALA A 297 -7.11 -29.20 -35.20
N GLN A 298 -8.12 -29.60 -35.97
CA GLN A 298 -8.95 -28.67 -36.71
C GLN A 298 -9.92 -27.92 -35.78
N ALA A 299 -10.53 -28.63 -34.81
CA ALA A 299 -11.36 -28.03 -33.79
C ALA A 299 -10.53 -27.06 -32.90
N ALA A 300 -9.33 -27.46 -32.50
CA ALA A 300 -8.39 -26.59 -31.74
C ALA A 300 -8.06 -25.29 -32.50
N ARG A 301 -7.84 -25.38 -33.82
CA ARG A 301 -7.60 -24.18 -34.64
C ARG A 301 -8.84 -23.30 -34.78
N ALA A 302 -10.04 -23.89 -34.84
CA ALA A 302 -11.30 -23.13 -34.93
C ALA A 302 -11.51 -22.25 -33.67
N LEU A 303 -11.09 -22.71 -32.49
CA LEU A 303 -11.13 -21.91 -31.22
C LEU A 303 -10.26 -20.66 -31.30
N TYR A 304 -9.05 -20.72 -31.86
CA TYR A 304 -8.24 -19.53 -32.08
C TYR A 304 -8.87 -18.55 -33.08
N LEU A 305 -9.51 -19.05 -34.15
CA LEU A 305 -10.23 -18.18 -35.09
C LEU A 305 -11.44 -17.50 -34.43
N GLU A 306 -12.16 -18.21 -33.57
CA GLU A 306 -13.25 -17.63 -32.82
C GLU A 306 -12.75 -16.55 -31.86
N HIS A 307 -11.63 -16.79 -31.17
CA HIS A 307 -10.97 -15.76 -30.35
C HIS A 307 -10.61 -14.52 -31.18
N LEU A 308 -9.97 -14.71 -32.35
CA LEU A 308 -9.55 -13.62 -33.24
C LEU A 308 -10.70 -12.80 -33.83
N ARG A 309 -11.92 -13.40 -33.96
CA ARG A 309 -13.13 -12.66 -34.35
C ARG A 309 -13.61 -11.72 -33.26
N ARG A 310 -13.41 -12.10 -32.03
CA ARG A 310 -13.84 -11.31 -30.86
C ARG A 310 -12.81 -10.28 -30.47
N GLU A 311 -11.53 -10.64 -30.50
CA GLU A 311 -10.41 -9.80 -30.09
C GLU A 311 -9.19 -10.00 -31.00
N PRO A 312 -8.69 -8.96 -31.68
CA PRO A 312 -7.45 -9.01 -32.45
C PRO A 312 -6.26 -9.32 -31.55
N SER A 313 -5.64 -10.48 -31.67
CA SER A 313 -4.53 -10.95 -30.84
C SER A 313 -3.39 -11.47 -31.71
N LEU A 314 -2.21 -10.87 -31.59
CA LEU A 314 -1.01 -11.35 -32.29
C LEU A 314 -0.56 -12.71 -31.73
N VAL A 315 -0.72 -12.92 -30.41
CA VAL A 315 -0.35 -14.19 -29.76
C VAL A 315 -1.29 -15.31 -30.24
N ALA A 316 -2.61 -15.08 -30.29
CA ALA A 316 -3.58 -16.05 -30.83
C ALA A 316 -3.31 -16.35 -32.30
N ALA A 317 -3.02 -15.34 -33.10
CA ALA A 317 -2.66 -15.51 -34.51
C ALA A 317 -1.38 -16.34 -34.68
N SER A 318 -0.37 -16.09 -33.88
CA SER A 318 0.90 -16.86 -33.87
C SER A 318 0.66 -18.34 -33.51
N LEU A 319 -0.21 -18.60 -32.51
CA LEU A 319 -0.56 -19.95 -32.08
C LEU A 319 -1.40 -20.69 -33.15
N TRP A 320 -2.34 -19.99 -33.79
CA TRP A 320 -3.11 -20.51 -34.89
C TRP A 320 -2.23 -20.89 -36.10
N LEU A 321 -1.26 -20.03 -36.45
CA LEU A 321 -0.27 -20.25 -37.51
C LEU A 321 0.68 -21.41 -37.16
N GLY A 322 1.04 -21.58 -35.89
CA GLY A 322 1.91 -22.67 -35.42
C GLY A 322 1.38 -24.07 -35.71
N GLY A 323 0.05 -24.24 -35.83
CA GLY A 323 -0.63 -25.46 -36.25
C GLY A 323 -0.90 -25.57 -37.75
N ALA A 324 -0.46 -24.61 -38.58
CA ALA A 324 -0.71 -24.64 -40.03
C ALA A 324 0.31 -25.53 -40.77
N HIS A 325 -0.11 -26.08 -41.90
CA HIS A 325 0.80 -26.68 -42.86
C HIS A 325 1.54 -25.54 -43.60
N TRP A 326 2.83 -25.44 -43.38
CA TRP A 326 3.71 -24.50 -44.07
C TRP A 326 4.11 -25.11 -45.41
N GLY A 327 4.18 -24.29 -46.46
CA GLY A 327 4.58 -24.76 -47.79
C GLY A 327 6.01 -25.29 -47.83
N SER A 328 6.89 -24.76 -46.96
CA SER A 328 8.28 -25.18 -46.81
C SER A 328 8.72 -25.24 -45.34
N PRO A 329 9.37 -26.33 -44.89
CA PRO A 329 9.96 -26.42 -43.57
C PRO A 329 11.03 -25.34 -43.29
N ALA A 330 11.68 -24.85 -44.36
CA ALA A 330 12.68 -23.78 -44.20
C ALA A 330 12.04 -22.44 -43.86
N GLU A 331 10.90 -22.12 -44.50
CA GLU A 331 10.11 -20.92 -44.16
C GLU A 331 9.57 -20.97 -42.74
N GLN A 332 9.05 -22.12 -42.29
CA GLN A 332 8.56 -22.32 -40.95
C GLN A 332 9.66 -22.05 -39.91
N LYS A 333 10.89 -22.55 -40.16
CA LYS A 333 12.06 -22.32 -39.25
C LYS A 333 12.44 -20.84 -39.14
N LEU A 334 12.14 -20.01 -40.12
CA LEU A 334 12.44 -18.57 -40.10
C LEU A 334 11.29 -17.76 -39.49
N VAL A 335 10.04 -18.03 -39.89
CA VAL A 335 8.89 -17.20 -39.53
C VAL A 335 8.43 -17.48 -38.10
N LYS A 336 8.36 -18.74 -37.67
CA LYS A 336 7.90 -19.11 -36.31
C LYS A 336 8.69 -18.46 -35.20
N PRO A 337 10.05 -18.50 -35.15
CA PRO A 337 10.81 -17.83 -34.12
C PRO A 337 10.69 -16.31 -34.13
N ALA A 338 10.48 -15.71 -35.31
CA ALA A 338 10.26 -14.27 -35.42
C ALA A 338 8.93 -13.84 -34.77
N LEU A 339 7.84 -14.59 -35.04
CA LEU A 339 6.54 -14.38 -34.42
C LEU A 339 6.60 -14.62 -32.91
N GLU A 340 7.21 -15.71 -32.47
CA GLU A 340 7.38 -16.03 -31.05
C GLU A 340 8.10 -14.91 -30.30
N ARG A 341 9.18 -14.36 -30.89
CA ARG A 341 9.92 -13.22 -30.33
C ARG A 341 9.05 -11.97 -30.23
N ALA A 342 8.26 -11.67 -31.26
CA ALA A 342 7.37 -10.52 -31.26
C ALA A 342 6.26 -10.64 -30.22
N CYS A 343 5.77 -11.86 -29.98
CA CYS A 343 4.72 -12.15 -29.00
C CYS A 343 5.19 -12.15 -27.54
N GLU A 344 6.49 -12.34 -27.27
CA GLU A 344 7.00 -12.47 -25.89
C GLU A 344 6.65 -11.30 -24.95
N PRO A 345 6.73 -10.03 -25.35
CA PRO A 345 6.27 -8.92 -24.49
C PRO A 345 4.77 -8.95 -24.20
N LEU A 346 3.97 -9.37 -25.17
CA LEU A 346 2.52 -9.34 -25.14
C LEU A 346 1.93 -10.38 -24.17
N LYS A 347 2.68 -11.46 -23.91
CA LYS A 347 2.32 -12.53 -22.97
C LYS A 347 2.53 -12.15 -21.50
N ARG A 348 3.06 -10.97 -21.22
CA ARG A 348 3.32 -10.50 -19.85
C ARG A 348 2.05 -9.98 -19.19
N TYR A 349 2.11 -9.90 -17.86
CA TYR A 349 1.18 -9.14 -17.05
C TYR A 349 1.75 -7.74 -16.77
N ARG A 350 0.90 -6.74 -16.57
CA ARG A 350 1.31 -5.37 -16.26
C ARG A 350 0.58 -4.88 -15.01
N CYS A 351 1.33 -4.30 -14.08
CA CYS A 351 0.76 -3.66 -12.90
C CYS A 351 0.01 -2.38 -13.29
N ALA A 352 -1.26 -2.26 -12.93
CA ALA A 352 -2.06 -1.06 -13.17
C ALA A 352 -1.59 0.16 -12.36
N GLY A 353 -0.90 -0.07 -11.21
CA GLY A 353 -0.43 1.02 -10.35
C GLY A 353 0.88 1.65 -10.81
N CYS A 354 1.85 0.89 -11.34
CA CYS A 354 3.18 1.42 -11.67
C CYS A 354 3.71 1.00 -13.04
N GLY A 355 2.97 0.19 -13.81
CA GLY A 355 3.39 -0.27 -15.12
C GLY A 355 4.45 -1.38 -15.12
N PHE A 356 4.86 -1.93 -13.95
CA PHE A 356 5.83 -3.02 -13.90
C PHE A 356 5.32 -4.25 -14.64
N GLU A 357 6.11 -4.78 -15.56
CA GLU A 357 5.77 -5.92 -16.40
C GLU A 357 6.47 -7.20 -15.94
N ALA A 358 5.72 -8.33 -15.95
CA ALA A 358 6.27 -9.61 -15.54
C ALA A 358 5.67 -10.77 -16.35
N ARG A 359 6.41 -11.87 -16.49
CA ARG A 359 5.94 -13.11 -17.13
C ARG A 359 4.94 -13.88 -16.27
N GLN A 360 5.06 -13.73 -14.94
CA GLN A 360 4.17 -14.36 -13.96
C GLN A 360 3.25 -13.33 -13.33
N TYR A 361 2.09 -13.77 -12.90
CA TYR A 361 1.15 -12.97 -12.14
C TYR A 361 1.65 -12.73 -10.72
N PHE A 362 1.51 -11.50 -10.22
CA PHE A 362 1.86 -11.14 -8.84
C PHE A 362 0.65 -10.60 -8.09
N TRP A 363 0.34 -11.20 -6.95
CA TRP A 363 -0.65 -10.68 -6.02
C TRP A 363 -0.17 -9.42 -5.29
N HIS A 364 1.15 -9.30 -5.12
CA HIS A 364 1.84 -8.15 -4.53
C HIS A 364 2.90 -7.66 -5.50
N CYS A 365 2.74 -6.46 -6.01
CA CYS A 365 3.62 -5.92 -7.02
C CYS A 365 5.04 -5.69 -6.48
N PRO A 366 6.09 -6.27 -7.07
CA PRO A 366 7.46 -6.05 -6.60
C PRO A 366 7.96 -4.63 -6.84
N GLY A 367 7.36 -3.86 -7.75
CA GLY A 367 7.75 -2.49 -8.07
C GLY A 367 7.16 -1.46 -7.11
N CYS A 368 5.84 -1.44 -6.96
CA CYS A 368 5.15 -0.43 -6.13
C CYS A 368 4.57 -0.98 -4.81
N GLN A 369 4.71 -2.27 -4.55
CA GLN A 369 4.22 -2.96 -3.36
C GLN A 369 2.69 -2.87 -3.15
N SER A 370 1.95 -2.62 -4.22
CA SER A 370 0.49 -2.64 -4.16
C SER A 370 -0.04 -4.07 -4.29
N TRP A 371 -1.07 -4.38 -3.50
CA TRP A 371 -1.83 -5.63 -3.59
C TRP A 371 -2.87 -5.54 -4.72
N ASP A 372 -3.20 -6.68 -5.34
CA ASP A 372 -4.24 -6.82 -6.39
C ASP A 372 -4.13 -5.79 -7.54
N SER A 373 -2.91 -5.36 -7.83
CA SER A 373 -2.65 -4.33 -8.84
C SER A 373 -2.41 -4.87 -10.24
N TYR A 374 -2.37 -6.19 -10.40
CA TYR A 374 -2.32 -6.85 -11.70
C TYR A 374 -3.73 -7.30 -12.10
N PRO A 375 -4.27 -6.84 -13.25
CA PRO A 375 -5.44 -7.46 -13.82
C PRO A 375 -5.10 -8.91 -14.23
N PRO A 376 -6.07 -9.86 -14.15
CA PRO A 376 -5.85 -11.25 -14.56
C PRO A 376 -5.87 -11.41 -16.09
N LEU A 377 -5.28 -10.47 -16.80
CA LEU A 377 -5.22 -10.34 -18.26
C LEU A 377 -3.78 -10.11 -18.70
N ARG A 378 -3.44 -10.56 -19.90
CA ARG A 378 -2.15 -10.29 -20.52
C ARG A 378 -2.08 -8.87 -21.08
N ILE A 379 -0.88 -8.35 -21.35
CA ILE A 379 -0.68 -6.99 -21.89
C ILE A 379 -1.47 -6.80 -23.18
N GLU A 380 -1.56 -7.82 -24.01
CA GLU A 380 -2.31 -7.78 -25.28
C GLU A 380 -3.82 -7.63 -25.08
N GLU A 381 -4.36 -8.01 -23.92
CA GLU A 381 -5.78 -8.01 -23.58
C GLU A 381 -6.23 -6.77 -22.78
N ILE A 382 -5.28 -5.88 -22.44
CA ILE A 382 -5.50 -4.63 -21.72
C ILE A 382 -5.53 -3.47 -22.72
#